data_25285c60b535c49a70050c013668f1b3
#
_entry.id   25285c60b535c49a70050c013668f1b3
#
_cell.length_a   1.000
_cell.length_b   1.000
_cell.length_c   1.000
_cell.angle_alpha   90.00
_cell.angle_beta   90.00
_cell.angle_gamma   90.00
#
_symmetry.space_group_name_H-M   'P 1'
#
loop_
_entity.id
_entity.type
_entity.pdbx_description
1 polymer ?
#
loop_
_entity_poly.entity_id
_entity_poly.type
_entity_poly.pdbx_seq_one_letter_code
_entity_poly.pdbx_strand_id
1 'polypeptide(L)'
;MKYDFDKVIDRNGTAAVKLEEAKEVWGRADLIPLWVADMDFGTAPFIVDAIRKRCECEVLGYTGKPDSYYRAIINWVKQRYDLDVTKEMINFVPGIVPGIGMAMNSFTRPGDKVMIQPPVYHPFAWVTTRNERTLVTNPLKWENGMYRMDLDAFREQVKGCKLFILCNPHNPGGVVWTEDELRTVAEICYEEKVLVFSDEIHADLTLPPYKHRPFATISEKAKMNSVTFMSPSKAFNMPGLAASHAIIFNEDLRARFRKFMDAGELDMGHVFAFLSVEAAYTHGTGWLDQCLAYIQGNIDYVDNFLKTHAPRIKAIRPQASYLVWLDCRELGLNQEALNDFFADKAHLALNDGAMFGKEGTGYMRLNVASPRSVIEQAMKQLAEAYQAMSF
;
A
#
# COMPACT_ATOMS: atom_id res chain seq x y z
N MET A 1 21.08 -13.24 11.17
CA MET A 1 20.19 -14.43 11.06
C MET A 1 19.71 -14.52 9.62
N LYS A 2 19.62 -15.72 9.04
CA LYS A 2 19.02 -15.93 7.71
C LYS A 2 17.56 -16.31 7.91
N TYR A 3 16.65 -15.66 7.19
CA TYR A 3 15.22 -15.96 7.23
C TYR A 3 14.83 -16.82 6.04
N ASP A 4 13.84 -17.70 6.25
CA ASP A 4 13.34 -18.62 5.23
C ASP A 4 12.05 -18.07 4.61
N PHE A 5 12.13 -17.60 3.37
CA PHE A 5 11.00 -17.12 2.57
C PHE A 5 10.49 -18.19 1.58
N ASP A 6 11.16 -19.35 1.49
CA ASP A 6 10.73 -20.47 0.64
C ASP A 6 9.68 -21.36 1.32
N LYS A 7 9.51 -21.21 2.64
CA LYS A 7 8.55 -21.99 3.41
C LYS A 7 7.13 -21.67 2.99
N VAL A 8 6.41 -22.63 2.43
CA VAL A 8 4.97 -22.54 2.18
C VAL A 8 4.22 -22.73 3.50
N ILE A 9 3.38 -21.77 3.84
CA ILE A 9 2.58 -21.76 5.07
C ILE A 9 1.13 -22.00 4.70
N ASP A 10 0.53 -23.08 5.23
CA ASP A 10 -0.89 -23.31 5.08
C ASP A 10 -1.68 -22.32 5.95
N ARG A 11 -2.56 -21.55 5.30
CA ARG A 11 -3.44 -20.54 5.91
C ARG A 11 -4.91 -20.95 5.86
N ASN A 12 -5.24 -22.17 5.42
CA ASN A 12 -6.61 -22.67 5.43
C ASN A 12 -7.17 -22.73 6.86
N GLY A 13 -8.43 -22.36 7.04
CA GLY A 13 -9.08 -22.33 8.34
C GLY A 13 -8.64 -21.19 9.27
N THR A 14 -7.88 -20.20 8.75
CA THR A 14 -7.44 -19.04 9.53
C THR A 14 -8.27 -17.77 9.27
N ALA A 15 -9.38 -17.91 8.55
CA ALA A 15 -10.19 -16.78 8.07
C ALA A 15 -9.37 -15.76 7.24
N ALA A 16 -8.35 -16.24 6.52
CA ALA A 16 -7.53 -15.39 5.67
C ALA A 16 -8.36 -14.89 4.47
N VAL A 17 -8.58 -13.57 4.41
CA VAL A 17 -9.33 -12.89 3.32
C VAL A 17 -8.86 -13.36 1.95
N LYS A 18 -7.55 -13.45 1.74
CA LYS A 18 -6.93 -13.89 0.49
C LYS A 18 -7.42 -15.27 0.01
N LEU A 19 -7.76 -16.17 0.93
CA LEU A 19 -8.19 -17.53 0.64
C LEU A 19 -9.71 -17.69 0.69
N GLU A 20 -10.32 -17.19 1.77
CA GLU A 20 -11.75 -17.42 2.03
C GLU A 20 -12.63 -16.59 1.07
N GLU A 21 -12.33 -15.29 0.88
CA GLU A 21 -13.08 -14.46 -0.04
C GLU A 21 -12.81 -14.77 -1.52
N ALA A 22 -11.70 -15.46 -1.85
CA ALA A 22 -11.45 -15.89 -3.22
C ALA A 22 -12.57 -16.81 -3.75
N LYS A 23 -13.12 -17.66 -2.90
CA LYS A 23 -14.25 -18.53 -3.25
C LYS A 23 -15.52 -17.73 -3.55
N GLU A 24 -15.74 -16.64 -2.81
CA GLU A 24 -16.90 -15.78 -3.00
C GLU A 24 -16.77 -14.93 -4.26
N VAL A 25 -15.58 -14.38 -4.52
CA VAL A 25 -15.31 -13.49 -5.65
C VAL A 25 -15.31 -14.25 -6.98
N TRP A 26 -14.69 -15.42 -7.06
CA TRP A 26 -14.53 -16.20 -8.31
C TRP A 26 -15.38 -17.47 -8.39
N GLY A 27 -16.16 -17.79 -7.32
CA GLY A 27 -17.00 -18.99 -7.31
C GLY A 27 -16.25 -20.33 -7.28
N ARG A 28 -14.92 -20.30 -7.05
CA ARG A 28 -14.06 -21.48 -7.11
C ARG A 28 -12.92 -21.44 -6.09
N ALA A 29 -12.43 -22.62 -5.69
CA ALA A 29 -11.46 -22.80 -4.61
C ALA A 29 -10.06 -23.24 -5.09
N ASP A 30 -9.90 -23.48 -6.39
CA ASP A 30 -8.70 -24.07 -6.99
C ASP A 30 -7.75 -23.01 -7.59
N LEU A 31 -7.98 -21.74 -7.30
CA LEU A 31 -7.14 -20.65 -7.76
C LEU A 31 -5.91 -20.45 -6.88
N ILE A 32 -4.77 -20.13 -7.48
CA ILE A 32 -3.62 -19.61 -6.74
C ILE A 32 -3.91 -18.13 -6.40
N PRO A 33 -4.07 -17.77 -5.12
CA PRO A 33 -4.52 -16.45 -4.74
C PRO A 33 -3.36 -15.45 -4.63
N LEU A 34 -3.16 -14.65 -5.67
CA LEU A 34 -2.10 -13.63 -5.76
C LEU A 34 -2.68 -12.20 -5.88
N TRP A 35 -3.81 -11.93 -5.22
CA TRP A 35 -4.59 -10.68 -5.33
C TRP A 35 -4.48 -9.77 -4.10
N VAL A 36 -4.74 -10.24 -2.89
CA VAL A 36 -4.67 -9.42 -1.67
C VAL A 36 -3.23 -8.98 -1.41
N ALA A 37 -3.05 -7.72 -1.03
CA ALA A 37 -1.75 -7.16 -0.71
C ALA A 37 -1.31 -7.46 0.73
N ASP A 38 -1.29 -8.75 1.10
CA ASP A 38 -0.51 -9.33 2.20
C ASP A 38 0.52 -10.31 1.63
N MET A 39 1.52 -10.68 2.41
CA MET A 39 2.52 -11.64 1.98
C MET A 39 2.11 -13.07 2.39
N ASP A 40 2.62 -14.07 1.68
CA ASP A 40 2.51 -15.48 2.06
C ASP A 40 3.72 -15.98 2.86
N PHE A 41 4.67 -15.08 3.12
CA PHE A 41 5.76 -15.31 4.08
C PHE A 41 5.26 -15.22 5.52
N GLY A 42 5.94 -15.92 6.43
CA GLY A 42 5.68 -15.72 7.88
C GLY A 42 5.91 -14.26 8.28
N THR A 43 5.03 -13.73 9.14
CA THR A 43 5.29 -12.46 9.83
C THR A 43 6.64 -12.56 10.55
N ALA A 44 7.41 -11.47 10.56
CA ALA A 44 8.74 -11.46 11.13
C ALA A 44 8.78 -12.06 12.55
N PRO A 45 9.68 -13.02 12.84
CA PRO A 45 9.63 -13.84 14.06
C PRO A 45 9.62 -13.03 15.35
N PHE A 46 10.40 -11.94 15.41
CA PHE A 46 10.46 -11.06 16.58
C PHE A 46 9.12 -10.37 16.91
N ILE A 47 8.24 -10.20 15.92
CA ILE A 47 6.87 -9.69 16.14
C ILE A 47 6.02 -10.77 16.79
N VAL A 48 6.04 -11.98 16.22
CA VAL A 48 5.29 -13.12 16.74
C VAL A 48 5.74 -13.48 18.16
N ASP A 49 7.05 -13.43 18.41
CA ASP A 49 7.62 -13.70 19.74
C ASP A 49 7.25 -12.63 20.77
N ALA A 50 7.18 -11.35 20.37
CA ALA A 50 6.69 -10.28 21.24
C ALA A 50 5.21 -10.50 21.62
N ILE A 51 4.37 -10.93 20.68
CA ILE A 51 2.95 -11.29 20.94
C ILE A 51 2.86 -12.46 21.91
N ARG A 52 3.60 -13.56 21.67
CA ARG A 52 3.63 -14.74 22.54
C ARG A 52 4.04 -14.36 23.95
N LYS A 53 5.13 -13.60 24.09
CA LYS A 53 5.61 -13.12 25.39
C LYS A 53 4.56 -12.27 26.11
N ARG A 54 3.85 -11.41 25.37
CA ARG A 54 2.78 -10.60 25.99
C ARG A 54 1.62 -11.45 26.49
N CYS A 55 1.30 -12.58 25.84
CA CYS A 55 0.26 -13.51 26.26
C CYS A 55 0.63 -14.29 27.53
N GLU A 56 1.89 -14.32 27.98
CA GLU A 56 2.29 -14.89 29.28
C GLU A 56 1.64 -14.12 30.44
N CYS A 57 1.33 -12.84 30.25
CA CYS A 57 0.49 -12.09 31.15
C CYS A 57 -0.99 -12.30 30.74
N GLU A 58 -1.72 -13.09 31.51
CA GLU A 58 -3.09 -13.54 31.20
C GLU A 58 -4.12 -12.40 31.22
N VAL A 59 -3.76 -11.21 31.73
CA VAL A 59 -4.65 -10.04 31.76
C VAL A 59 -4.46 -9.19 30.51
N LEU A 60 -5.47 -9.18 29.61
CA LEU A 60 -5.52 -8.35 28.41
C LEU A 60 -6.35 -7.08 28.67
N GLY A 61 -5.96 -6.32 29.68
CA GLY A 61 -6.63 -5.09 30.10
C GLY A 61 -6.29 -3.89 29.18
N TYR A 62 -6.87 -2.74 29.50
CA TYR A 62 -6.57 -1.48 28.81
C TYR A 62 -5.05 -1.23 28.79
N THR A 63 -4.53 -0.91 27.63
CA THR A 63 -3.09 -0.72 27.42
C THR A 63 -2.84 0.65 26.80
N GLY A 64 -2.04 1.47 27.48
CA GLY A 64 -1.58 2.75 26.96
C GLY A 64 -0.47 2.56 25.91
N LYS A 65 -0.18 3.62 25.18
CA LYS A 65 0.95 3.70 24.24
C LYS A 65 2.23 3.99 25.01
N PRO A 66 3.17 3.03 25.15
CA PRO A 66 4.39 3.24 25.95
C PRO A 66 5.37 4.17 25.21
N ASP A 67 6.28 4.82 25.95
CA ASP A 67 7.32 5.66 25.34
C ASP A 67 8.25 4.88 24.39
N SER A 68 8.42 3.58 24.61
CA SER A 68 9.17 2.69 23.70
C SER A 68 8.55 2.58 22.32
N TYR A 69 7.23 2.53 22.24
CA TYR A 69 6.47 2.57 20.97
C TYR A 69 6.80 3.85 20.17
N TYR A 70 6.75 5.02 20.82
CA TYR A 70 7.07 6.29 20.13
C TYR A 70 8.54 6.36 19.74
N ARG A 71 9.46 5.93 20.62
CA ARG A 71 10.89 5.88 20.30
C ARG A 71 11.18 4.97 19.11
N ALA A 72 10.51 3.82 19.00
CA ALA A 72 10.69 2.93 17.88
C ALA A 72 10.29 3.59 16.54
N ILE A 73 9.15 4.28 16.50
CA ILE A 73 8.71 5.04 15.31
C ILE A 73 9.69 6.17 15.00
N ILE A 74 10.05 7.00 15.99
CA ILE A 74 10.96 8.14 15.81
C ILE A 74 12.31 7.67 15.25
N ASN A 75 12.89 6.63 15.83
CA ASN A 75 14.18 6.09 15.39
C ASN A 75 14.08 5.50 13.99
N TRP A 76 12.99 4.78 13.66
CA TRP A 76 12.79 4.18 12.36
C TRP A 76 12.71 5.23 11.27
N VAL A 77 11.84 6.23 11.41
CA VAL A 77 11.67 7.25 10.37
C VAL A 77 12.90 8.15 10.25
N LYS A 78 13.63 8.39 11.35
CA LYS A 78 14.91 9.10 11.30
C LYS A 78 15.96 8.29 10.53
N GLN A 79 16.12 7.01 10.85
CA GLN A 79 17.13 6.16 10.22
C GLN A 79 16.86 5.90 8.74
N ARG A 80 15.59 5.69 8.38
CA ARG A 80 15.20 5.29 7.01
C ARG A 80 15.04 6.48 6.07
N TYR A 81 14.58 7.61 6.58
CA TYR A 81 14.12 8.75 5.76
C TYR A 81 14.72 10.09 6.16
N ASP A 82 15.57 10.13 7.18
CA ASP A 82 16.09 11.36 7.80
C ASP A 82 14.98 12.34 8.21
N LEU A 83 13.83 11.80 8.66
CA LEU A 83 12.68 12.56 9.07
C LEU A 83 12.70 12.78 10.59
N ASP A 84 12.83 14.03 11.02
CA ASP A 84 12.79 14.42 12.42
C ASP A 84 11.35 14.58 12.90
N VAL A 85 10.92 13.69 13.81
CA VAL A 85 9.60 13.70 14.42
C VAL A 85 9.70 13.67 15.94
N THR A 86 8.69 14.25 16.60
CA THR A 86 8.54 14.14 18.07
C THR A 86 7.33 13.28 18.40
N LYS A 87 7.22 12.85 19.65
CA LYS A 87 6.11 12.04 20.16
C LYS A 87 4.75 12.72 19.87
N GLU A 88 4.70 14.04 20.01
CA GLU A 88 3.48 14.84 19.82
C GLU A 88 3.00 14.84 18.37
N MET A 89 3.87 14.63 17.39
CA MET A 89 3.51 14.59 15.98
C MET A 89 2.89 13.26 15.57
N ILE A 90 3.08 12.21 16.36
CA ILE A 90 2.64 10.85 16.06
C ILE A 90 1.25 10.60 16.64
N ASN A 91 0.30 10.21 15.79
CA ASN A 91 -1.07 9.88 16.16
C ASN A 91 -1.37 8.45 15.70
N PHE A 92 -1.79 7.57 16.62
CA PHE A 92 -2.20 6.21 16.28
C PHE A 92 -3.46 6.22 15.42
N VAL A 93 -3.53 5.35 14.40
CA VAL A 93 -4.73 5.04 13.63
C VAL A 93 -4.81 3.52 13.39
N PRO A 94 -6.00 2.90 13.36
CA PRO A 94 -6.18 1.45 13.27
C PRO A 94 -5.99 0.90 11.84
N GLY A 95 -5.26 1.58 10.99
CA GLY A 95 -5.00 1.28 9.59
C GLY A 95 -4.97 2.54 8.75
N ILE A 96 -4.37 2.47 7.56
CA ILE A 96 -4.22 3.67 6.72
C ILE A 96 -5.58 4.14 6.18
N VAL A 97 -6.39 3.26 5.61
CA VAL A 97 -7.71 3.65 5.05
C VAL A 97 -8.66 4.18 6.14
N PRO A 98 -8.81 3.51 7.31
CA PRO A 98 -9.53 4.11 8.44
C PRO A 98 -8.95 5.46 8.87
N GLY A 99 -7.62 5.58 8.98
CA GLY A 99 -6.94 6.83 9.32
C GLY A 99 -7.20 7.97 8.34
N ILE A 100 -7.21 7.68 7.04
CA ILE A 100 -7.61 8.63 5.99
C ILE A 100 -9.06 9.06 6.18
N GLY A 101 -9.98 8.13 6.45
CA GLY A 101 -11.40 8.45 6.73
C GLY A 101 -11.58 9.33 7.96
N MET A 102 -10.86 9.04 9.05
CA MET A 102 -10.86 9.85 10.28
C MET A 102 -10.32 11.25 10.03
N ALA A 103 -9.18 11.37 9.34
CA ALA A 103 -8.59 12.65 8.98
C ALA A 103 -9.48 13.44 8.00
N MET A 104 -10.08 12.76 7.02
CA MET A 104 -11.02 13.38 6.09
C MET A 104 -12.20 14.02 6.83
N ASN A 105 -12.78 13.32 7.80
CA ASN A 105 -13.87 13.83 8.62
C ASN A 105 -13.41 14.95 9.57
N SER A 106 -12.12 14.97 9.96
CA SER A 106 -11.55 16.06 10.76
C SER A 106 -11.36 17.35 9.96
N PHE A 107 -11.01 17.25 8.68
CA PHE A 107 -10.54 18.39 7.88
C PHE A 107 -11.50 18.84 6.78
N THR A 108 -12.51 18.04 6.45
CA THR A 108 -13.48 18.32 5.40
C THR A 108 -14.91 18.13 5.88
N ARG A 109 -15.88 18.50 5.04
CA ARG A 109 -17.32 18.35 5.27
C ARG A 109 -17.95 17.60 4.09
N PRO A 110 -19.15 17.00 4.27
CA PRO A 110 -19.93 16.47 3.16
C PRO A 110 -20.05 17.50 2.01
N GLY A 111 -19.86 17.02 0.77
CA GLY A 111 -19.85 17.86 -0.44
C GLY A 111 -18.49 18.47 -0.81
N ASP A 112 -17.52 18.54 0.12
CA ASP A 112 -16.17 19.00 -0.21
C ASP A 112 -15.51 18.09 -1.26
N LYS A 113 -14.74 18.71 -2.18
CA LYS A 113 -14.03 18.00 -3.24
C LYS A 113 -12.74 17.40 -2.74
N VAL A 114 -12.54 16.11 -3.05
CA VAL A 114 -11.30 15.34 -2.74
C VAL A 114 -10.75 14.77 -4.03
N MET A 115 -9.47 15.04 -4.29
CA MET A 115 -8.79 14.58 -5.51
C MET A 115 -7.99 13.30 -5.26
N ILE A 116 -7.98 12.42 -6.27
CA ILE A 116 -7.09 11.26 -6.40
C ILE A 116 -6.53 11.18 -7.81
N GLN A 117 -5.48 10.36 -8.03
CA GLN A 117 -4.81 10.20 -9.33
C GLN A 117 -4.91 8.74 -9.83
N PRO A 118 -6.02 8.35 -10.50
CA PRO A 118 -6.15 6.99 -11.04
C PRO A 118 -5.20 6.75 -12.25
N PRO A 119 -4.82 5.46 -12.48
CA PRO A 119 -5.23 4.29 -11.71
C PRO A 119 -4.55 4.33 -10.34
N VAL A 120 -5.30 4.20 -9.25
CA VAL A 120 -4.76 4.30 -7.89
C VAL A 120 -5.52 3.36 -6.95
N TYR A 121 -4.95 3.08 -5.80
CA TYR A 121 -5.54 2.23 -4.78
C TYR A 121 -7.02 2.57 -4.55
N HIS A 122 -7.89 1.66 -4.99
CA HIS A 122 -9.34 1.89 -5.11
C HIS A 122 -10.05 2.31 -3.81
N PRO A 123 -9.60 1.92 -2.59
CA PRO A 123 -10.22 2.41 -1.36
C PRO A 123 -10.16 3.94 -1.19
N PHE A 124 -9.29 4.66 -1.89
CA PHE A 124 -9.30 6.14 -1.83
C PHE A 124 -10.59 6.72 -2.42
N ALA A 125 -11.07 6.16 -3.53
CA ALA A 125 -12.37 6.54 -4.08
C ALA A 125 -13.52 6.15 -3.13
N TRP A 126 -13.46 4.95 -2.55
CA TRP A 126 -14.51 4.48 -1.64
C TRP A 126 -14.56 5.28 -0.34
N VAL A 127 -13.43 5.55 0.31
CA VAL A 127 -13.40 6.35 1.53
C VAL A 127 -13.87 7.78 1.27
N THR A 128 -13.58 8.32 0.09
CA THR A 128 -14.07 9.63 -0.34
C THR A 128 -15.59 9.65 -0.48
N THR A 129 -16.14 8.76 -1.30
CA THR A 129 -17.57 8.76 -1.64
C THR A 129 -18.46 8.26 -0.49
N ARG A 130 -18.01 7.25 0.26
CA ARG A 130 -18.74 6.74 1.45
C ARG A 130 -18.79 7.73 2.61
N ASN A 131 -17.86 8.69 2.63
CA ASN A 131 -17.91 9.82 3.56
C ASN A 131 -18.60 11.06 2.94
N GLU A 132 -19.36 10.91 1.85
CA GLU A 132 -20.13 11.96 1.22
C GLU A 132 -19.29 13.13 0.64
N ARG A 133 -18.01 12.89 0.32
CA ARG A 133 -17.16 13.85 -0.38
C ARG A 133 -17.29 13.67 -1.88
N THR A 134 -17.12 14.76 -2.62
CA THR A 134 -17.14 14.75 -4.08
C THR A 134 -15.79 14.32 -4.62
N LEU A 135 -15.75 13.19 -5.30
CA LEU A 135 -14.53 12.67 -5.91
C LEU A 135 -14.15 13.49 -7.16
N VAL A 136 -12.90 13.95 -7.20
CA VAL A 136 -12.26 14.57 -8.37
C VAL A 136 -11.09 13.69 -8.78
N THR A 137 -10.94 13.45 -10.08
CA THR A 137 -9.84 12.61 -10.59
C THR A 137 -8.91 13.41 -11.49
N ASN A 138 -7.61 13.20 -11.29
CA ASN A 138 -6.53 13.65 -12.17
C ASN A 138 -5.79 12.41 -12.67
N PRO A 139 -6.19 11.82 -13.82
CA PRO A 139 -5.59 10.61 -14.33
C PRO A 139 -4.09 10.73 -14.56
N LEU A 140 -3.33 9.70 -14.17
CA LEU A 140 -1.91 9.60 -14.45
C LEU A 140 -1.68 9.39 -15.95
N LYS A 141 -0.56 9.91 -16.45
CA LYS A 141 -0.07 9.67 -17.81
C LYS A 141 0.82 8.43 -17.84
N TRP A 142 0.70 7.66 -18.94
CA TRP A 142 1.63 6.57 -19.22
C TRP A 142 2.77 7.08 -20.09
N GLU A 143 3.97 7.17 -19.54
CA GLU A 143 5.16 7.70 -20.21
C GLU A 143 6.38 6.81 -19.95
N ASN A 144 7.08 6.46 -21.02
CA ASN A 144 8.33 5.68 -20.95
C ASN A 144 8.23 4.39 -20.10
N GLY A 145 7.08 3.68 -20.19
CA GLY A 145 6.88 2.40 -19.50
C GLY A 145 6.50 2.51 -18.03
N MET A 146 6.08 3.70 -17.56
CA MET A 146 5.59 3.91 -16.20
C MET A 146 4.57 5.06 -16.11
N TYR A 147 3.88 5.14 -14.99
CA TYR A 147 2.98 6.26 -14.72
C TYR A 147 3.75 7.51 -14.28
N ARG A 148 3.25 8.68 -14.72
CA ARG A 148 3.71 10.01 -14.33
C ARG A 148 2.53 10.91 -14.01
N MET A 149 2.76 11.91 -13.17
CA MET A 149 1.72 12.91 -12.85
C MET A 149 1.51 13.85 -14.04
N ASP A 150 0.26 14.10 -14.41
CA ASP A 150 -0.11 15.19 -15.30
C ASP A 150 -0.19 16.50 -14.49
N LEU A 151 0.95 17.15 -14.28
CA LEU A 151 1.06 18.31 -13.40
C LEU A 151 0.34 19.55 -13.95
N ASP A 152 0.24 19.68 -15.28
CA ASP A 152 -0.50 20.78 -15.91
C ASP A 152 -2.02 20.60 -15.68
N ALA A 153 -2.54 19.41 -15.95
CA ALA A 153 -3.93 19.09 -15.67
C ALA A 153 -4.22 19.12 -14.15
N PHE A 154 -3.26 18.68 -13.31
CA PHE A 154 -3.37 18.72 -11.86
C PHE A 154 -3.59 20.14 -11.35
N ARG A 155 -2.81 21.11 -11.83
CA ARG A 155 -2.92 22.54 -11.44
C ARG A 155 -4.33 23.11 -11.69
N GLU A 156 -4.96 22.71 -12.77
CA GLU A 156 -6.31 23.17 -13.11
C GLU A 156 -7.40 22.40 -12.33
N GLN A 157 -7.26 21.11 -12.22
CA GLN A 157 -8.30 20.24 -11.64
C GLN A 157 -8.34 20.31 -10.11
N VAL A 158 -7.23 20.64 -9.46
CA VAL A 158 -7.16 20.73 -8.00
C VAL A 158 -7.86 21.97 -7.44
N LYS A 159 -8.15 22.96 -8.28
CA LYS A 159 -8.84 24.21 -7.89
C LYS A 159 -10.18 23.90 -7.24
N GLY A 160 -10.38 24.44 -6.05
CA GLY A 160 -11.60 24.25 -5.26
C GLY A 160 -11.69 22.89 -4.56
N CYS A 161 -10.70 22.00 -4.69
CA CYS A 161 -10.57 20.85 -3.81
C CYS A 161 -10.19 21.29 -2.39
N LYS A 162 -10.53 20.47 -1.40
CA LYS A 162 -10.12 20.65 0.00
C LYS A 162 -9.00 19.68 0.38
N LEU A 163 -8.92 18.56 -0.33
CA LEU A 163 -8.02 17.48 -0.02
C LEU A 163 -7.51 16.84 -1.30
N PHE A 164 -6.24 16.46 -1.32
CA PHE A 164 -5.63 15.53 -2.27
C PHE A 164 -5.08 14.32 -1.55
N ILE A 165 -5.42 13.10 -1.98
CA ILE A 165 -4.87 11.87 -1.45
C ILE A 165 -3.77 11.39 -2.40
N LEU A 166 -2.54 11.52 -1.94
CA LEU A 166 -1.33 11.10 -2.64
C LEU A 166 -0.95 9.68 -2.25
N CYS A 167 -0.79 8.78 -3.22
CA CYS A 167 -0.23 7.44 -3.03
C CYS A 167 1.29 7.48 -3.26
N ASN A 168 2.10 7.37 -2.22
CA ASN A 168 3.56 7.59 -2.28
C ASN A 168 4.35 6.59 -1.41
N PRO A 169 4.99 5.55 -1.98
CA PRO A 169 5.02 5.14 -3.39
C PRO A 169 3.67 4.70 -3.94
N HIS A 170 3.55 4.74 -5.26
CA HIS A 170 2.29 4.54 -5.95
C HIS A 170 1.88 3.06 -6.08
N ASN A 171 0.62 2.76 -5.82
CA ASN A 171 -0.03 1.48 -6.05
C ASN A 171 -1.27 1.73 -6.94
N PRO A 172 -1.40 1.06 -8.12
CA PRO A 172 -0.79 -0.23 -8.48
C PRO A 172 0.51 -0.13 -9.29
N GLY A 173 0.91 1.02 -9.79
CA GLY A 173 2.02 1.16 -10.74
C GLY A 173 3.42 0.95 -10.14
N GLY A 174 3.56 0.87 -8.81
CA GLY A 174 4.84 0.67 -8.15
C GLY A 174 5.84 1.84 -8.32
N VAL A 175 5.37 3.05 -8.62
CA VAL A 175 6.22 4.21 -8.90
C VAL A 175 6.70 4.86 -7.62
N VAL A 176 7.98 5.17 -7.57
CA VAL A 176 8.59 6.13 -6.63
C VAL A 176 8.62 7.49 -7.32
N TRP A 177 7.84 8.44 -6.82
CA TRP A 177 7.75 9.77 -7.41
C TRP A 177 9.08 10.52 -7.33
N THR A 178 9.36 11.31 -8.33
CA THR A 178 10.54 12.18 -8.35
C THR A 178 10.38 13.34 -7.36
N GLU A 179 11.49 13.89 -6.90
CA GLU A 179 11.45 15.07 -6.03
C GLU A 179 10.77 16.25 -6.70
N ASP A 180 10.97 16.42 -8.01
CA ASP A 180 10.37 17.52 -8.78
C ASP A 180 8.85 17.37 -8.89
N GLU A 181 8.33 16.15 -9.13
CA GLU A 181 6.88 15.88 -9.12
C GLU A 181 6.29 16.22 -7.75
N LEU A 182 6.89 15.71 -6.67
CA LEU A 182 6.42 15.96 -5.30
C LEU A 182 6.50 17.43 -4.91
N ARG A 183 7.56 18.13 -5.31
CA ARG A 183 7.77 19.56 -5.07
C ARG A 183 6.70 20.39 -5.78
N THR A 184 6.45 20.08 -7.05
CA THR A 184 5.42 20.79 -7.83
C THR A 184 4.03 20.58 -7.24
N VAL A 185 3.70 19.36 -6.84
CA VAL A 185 2.43 19.07 -6.14
C VAL A 185 2.33 19.84 -4.83
N ALA A 186 3.41 19.89 -4.04
CA ALA A 186 3.44 20.62 -2.77
C ALA A 186 3.19 22.13 -2.96
N GLU A 187 3.82 22.75 -3.97
CA GLU A 187 3.63 24.15 -4.30
C GLU A 187 2.18 24.43 -4.72
N ILE A 188 1.64 23.64 -5.66
CA ILE A 188 0.28 23.81 -6.16
C ILE A 188 -0.75 23.63 -5.01
N CYS A 189 -0.62 22.57 -4.22
CA CYS A 189 -1.55 22.30 -3.12
C CYS A 189 -1.49 23.42 -2.03
N TYR A 190 -0.30 23.95 -1.75
CA TYR A 190 -0.15 25.04 -0.81
C TYR A 190 -0.79 26.34 -1.33
N GLU A 191 -0.56 26.70 -2.58
CA GLU A 191 -1.14 27.87 -3.24
C GLU A 191 -2.67 27.81 -3.27
N GLU A 192 -3.23 26.65 -3.61
CA GLU A 192 -4.68 26.41 -3.70
C GLU A 192 -5.35 26.07 -2.35
N LYS A 193 -4.59 26.04 -1.25
CA LYS A 193 -5.04 25.66 0.11
C LYS A 193 -5.69 24.30 0.16
N VAL A 194 -5.12 23.33 -0.55
CA VAL A 194 -5.51 21.93 -0.59
C VAL A 194 -4.61 21.15 0.34
N LEU A 195 -5.17 20.52 1.36
CA LEU A 195 -4.44 19.65 2.29
C LEU A 195 -4.02 18.36 1.58
N VAL A 196 -2.79 17.87 1.82
CA VAL A 196 -2.30 16.62 1.23
C VAL A 196 -2.33 15.52 2.27
N PHE A 197 -3.01 14.40 1.96
CA PHE A 197 -2.84 13.13 2.69
C PHE A 197 -1.88 12.25 1.91
N SER A 198 -0.67 12.08 2.45
CA SER A 198 0.34 11.21 1.84
C SER A 198 0.24 9.81 2.45
N ASP A 199 -0.29 8.87 1.67
CA ASP A 199 -0.27 7.45 2.03
C ASP A 199 1.09 6.86 1.67
N GLU A 200 1.90 6.61 2.68
CA GLU A 200 3.27 6.12 2.56
C GLU A 200 3.44 4.69 3.09
N ILE A 201 2.36 3.89 3.05
CA ILE A 201 2.38 2.51 3.55
C ILE A 201 3.37 1.59 2.81
N HIS A 202 3.73 1.94 1.57
CA HIS A 202 4.72 1.22 0.76
C HIS A 202 6.14 1.79 0.86
N ALA A 203 6.38 2.82 1.67
CA ALA A 203 7.67 3.50 1.78
C ALA A 203 8.82 2.53 2.09
N ASP A 204 8.65 1.67 3.10
CA ASP A 204 9.64 0.67 3.51
C ASP A 204 9.85 -0.46 2.48
N LEU A 205 8.99 -0.55 1.47
CA LEU A 205 9.06 -1.54 0.39
C LEU A 205 9.69 -0.97 -0.89
N THR A 206 10.38 0.15 -0.80
CA THR A 206 11.13 0.71 -1.92
C THR A 206 12.31 -0.20 -2.27
N LEU A 207 12.40 -0.58 -3.55
CA LEU A 207 13.39 -1.54 -4.05
C LEU A 207 14.66 -0.82 -4.52
N PRO A 208 15.86 -1.34 -4.20
CA PRO A 208 17.09 -0.76 -4.72
C PRO A 208 17.11 -0.73 -6.27
N PRO A 209 17.67 0.31 -6.93
CA PRO A 209 18.40 1.44 -6.33
C PRO A 209 17.54 2.64 -5.92
N TYR A 210 16.22 2.52 -6.00
CA TYR A 210 15.29 3.63 -5.73
C TYR A 210 15.28 3.98 -4.23
N LYS A 211 14.93 5.23 -3.92
CA LYS A 211 14.80 5.73 -2.56
C LYS A 211 13.49 6.48 -2.41
N HIS A 212 12.68 6.05 -1.46
CA HIS A 212 11.50 6.80 -1.08
C HIS A 212 11.88 8.14 -0.43
N ARG A 213 11.07 9.15 -0.74
CA ARG A 213 11.12 10.48 -0.10
C ARG A 213 9.76 10.76 0.54
N PRO A 214 9.66 10.81 1.86
CA PRO A 214 8.42 11.23 2.49
C PRO A 214 8.01 12.61 2.01
N PHE A 215 6.73 12.78 1.69
CA PHE A 215 6.23 14.05 1.15
C PHE A 215 6.55 15.24 2.05
N ALA A 216 6.48 15.04 3.37
CA ALA A 216 6.80 16.06 4.36
C ALA A 216 8.29 16.52 4.34
N THR A 217 9.20 15.79 3.68
CA THR A 217 10.62 16.17 3.58
C THR A 217 10.92 17.05 2.36
N ILE A 218 9.99 17.20 1.44
CA ILE A 218 10.21 17.87 0.15
C ILE A 218 10.40 19.38 0.29
N SER A 219 9.61 20.00 1.17
CA SER A 219 9.70 21.44 1.48
C SER A 219 8.96 21.77 2.77
N GLU A 220 9.18 22.96 3.33
CA GLU A 220 8.42 23.41 4.49
C GLU A 220 6.91 23.56 4.18
N LYS A 221 6.54 23.94 2.96
CA LYS A 221 5.15 23.95 2.50
C LYS A 221 4.53 22.56 2.52
N ALA A 222 5.23 21.56 1.99
CA ALA A 222 4.80 20.15 2.04
C ALA A 222 4.61 19.68 3.48
N LYS A 223 5.59 19.94 4.34
CA LYS A 223 5.61 19.56 5.74
C LYS A 223 4.42 20.13 6.53
N MET A 224 4.16 21.44 6.37
CA MET A 224 3.13 22.13 7.13
C MET A 224 1.72 21.98 6.54
N ASN A 225 1.59 21.48 5.30
CA ASN A 225 0.32 21.29 4.60
C ASN A 225 0.02 19.82 4.28
N SER A 226 0.50 18.89 5.12
CA SER A 226 0.23 17.47 4.91
C SER A 226 -0.02 16.68 6.19
N VAL A 227 -0.64 15.52 6.01
CA VAL A 227 -0.72 14.42 6.96
C VAL A 227 -0.06 13.22 6.31
N THR A 228 1.01 12.71 6.91
CA THR A 228 1.75 11.53 6.42
C THR A 228 1.27 10.28 7.14
N PHE A 229 0.79 9.29 6.40
CA PHE A 229 0.33 8.01 6.94
C PHE A 229 1.37 6.94 6.70
N MET A 230 1.82 6.27 7.75
CA MET A 230 2.82 5.20 7.69
C MET A 230 2.40 3.99 8.54
N SER A 231 2.92 2.82 8.19
CA SER A 231 2.63 1.59 8.91
C SER A 231 3.68 0.51 8.63
N PRO A 232 4.08 -0.31 9.62
CA PRO A 232 4.87 -1.50 9.39
C PRO A 232 4.09 -2.66 8.75
N SER A 233 2.76 -2.53 8.61
CA SER A 233 1.87 -3.64 8.26
C SER A 233 2.18 -4.29 6.91
N LYS A 234 2.57 -3.52 5.90
CA LYS A 234 2.95 -4.08 4.59
C LYS A 234 4.39 -4.58 4.59
N ALA A 235 5.31 -3.83 5.20
CA ALA A 235 6.72 -4.18 5.23
C ALA A 235 7.04 -5.45 6.03
N PHE A 236 6.27 -5.74 7.07
CA PHE A 236 6.50 -6.87 7.98
C PHE A 236 5.39 -7.92 7.98
N ASN A 237 4.50 -7.87 7.01
CA ASN A 237 3.37 -8.79 6.86
C ASN A 237 2.50 -8.92 8.13
N MET A 238 1.99 -7.78 8.63
CA MET A 238 1.18 -7.74 9.84
C MET A 238 -0.12 -6.90 9.70
N PRO A 239 -0.82 -6.90 8.53
CA PRO A 239 -1.99 -6.04 8.34
C PRO A 239 -3.14 -6.38 9.28
N GLY A 240 -3.28 -7.63 9.71
CA GLY A 240 -4.29 -8.08 10.66
C GLY A 240 -4.15 -7.50 12.06
N LEU A 241 -3.03 -6.83 12.38
CA LEU A 241 -2.81 -6.18 13.67
C LEU A 241 -3.29 -4.72 13.70
N ALA A 242 -3.84 -4.20 12.60
CA ALA A 242 -4.48 -2.88 12.54
C ALA A 242 -3.65 -1.76 13.21
N ALA A 243 -2.35 -1.70 12.88
CA ALA A 243 -1.37 -0.82 13.54
C ALA A 243 -0.73 0.14 12.54
N SER A 244 -1.16 1.40 12.57
CA SER A 244 -0.66 2.47 11.72
C SER A 244 -0.55 3.77 12.49
N HIS A 245 0.08 4.77 11.89
CA HIS A 245 0.18 6.09 12.51
C HIS A 245 0.13 7.20 11.46
N ALA A 246 -0.42 8.34 11.87
CA ALA A 246 -0.41 9.59 11.13
C ALA A 246 0.59 10.55 11.77
N ILE A 247 1.53 11.08 10.98
CA ILE A 247 2.50 12.09 11.40
C ILE A 247 2.00 13.44 10.91
N ILE A 248 1.82 14.38 11.85
CA ILE A 248 1.27 15.70 11.57
C ILE A 248 2.19 16.76 12.20
N PHE A 249 2.89 17.51 11.35
CA PHE A 249 3.84 18.54 11.80
C PHE A 249 3.15 19.84 12.23
N ASN A 250 2.14 20.27 11.48
CA ASN A 250 1.39 21.49 11.76
C ASN A 250 0.55 21.33 13.03
N GLU A 251 0.74 22.23 14.00
CA GLU A 251 0.07 22.16 15.31
C GLU A 251 -1.44 22.33 15.22
N ASP A 252 -1.93 23.24 14.37
CA ASP A 252 -3.36 23.47 14.20
C ASP A 252 -4.06 22.26 13.57
N LEU A 253 -3.43 21.66 12.55
CA LEU A 253 -3.94 20.43 11.94
C LEU A 253 -3.94 19.30 12.97
N ARG A 254 -2.85 19.16 13.74
CA ARG A 254 -2.73 18.15 14.79
C ARG A 254 -3.78 18.31 15.88
N ALA A 255 -4.02 19.55 16.33
CA ALA A 255 -5.05 19.84 17.34
C ALA A 255 -6.46 19.52 16.82
N ARG A 256 -6.77 19.85 15.56
CA ARG A 256 -8.06 19.50 14.93
C ARG A 256 -8.24 18.00 14.81
N PHE A 257 -7.21 17.28 14.36
CA PHE A 257 -7.27 15.83 14.24
C PHE A 257 -7.48 15.16 15.60
N ARG A 258 -6.71 15.56 16.62
CA ARG A 258 -6.86 15.03 17.98
C ARG A 258 -8.24 15.30 18.56
N LYS A 259 -8.75 16.51 18.41
CA LYS A 259 -10.13 16.83 18.87
C LYS A 259 -11.18 15.91 18.27
N PHE A 260 -11.01 15.51 16.98
CA PHE A 260 -11.91 14.53 16.35
C PHE A 260 -11.71 13.14 16.92
N MET A 261 -10.47 12.70 17.09
CA MET A 261 -10.12 11.39 17.63
C MET A 261 -10.64 11.23 19.08
N ASP A 262 -10.41 12.24 19.91
CA ASP A 262 -10.82 12.26 21.32
C ASP A 262 -12.36 12.22 21.47
N ALA A 263 -13.10 12.87 20.58
CA ALA A 263 -14.55 12.89 20.61
C ALA A 263 -15.20 11.50 20.44
N GLY A 264 -14.49 10.55 19.85
CA GLY A 264 -14.96 9.18 19.66
C GLY A 264 -14.07 8.12 20.31
N GLU A 265 -13.06 8.51 21.09
CA GLU A 265 -12.05 7.61 21.67
C GLU A 265 -11.39 6.72 20.60
N LEU A 266 -11.18 7.27 19.40
CA LEU A 266 -10.77 6.51 18.21
C LEU A 266 -9.29 6.13 18.21
N ASP A 267 -8.50 6.66 19.13
CA ASP A 267 -7.04 6.44 19.19
C ASP A 267 -6.61 5.38 20.22
N MET A 268 -7.57 4.67 20.80
CA MET A 268 -7.28 3.67 21.87
C MET A 268 -6.33 2.58 21.40
N GLY A 269 -6.51 2.06 20.18
CA GLY A 269 -5.73 0.94 19.67
C GLY A 269 -5.90 -0.33 20.51
N HIS A 270 -4.92 -1.23 20.42
CA HIS A 270 -4.93 -2.46 21.24
C HIS A 270 -3.49 -2.91 21.54
N VAL A 271 -3.34 -3.71 22.60
CA VAL A 271 -2.04 -4.15 23.13
C VAL A 271 -1.11 -4.74 22.08
N PHE A 272 -1.62 -5.57 21.17
CA PHE A 272 -0.79 -6.21 20.15
C PHE A 272 -0.37 -5.24 19.03
N ALA A 273 -1.13 -4.19 18.77
CA ALA A 273 -0.74 -3.16 17.81
C ALA A 273 0.53 -2.43 18.26
N PHE A 274 0.56 -1.94 19.49
CA PHE A 274 1.70 -1.14 19.98
C PHE A 274 2.98 -1.94 20.08
N LEU A 275 2.91 -3.13 20.70
CA LEU A 275 4.11 -3.97 20.85
C LEU A 275 4.63 -4.51 19.50
N SER A 276 3.75 -4.72 18.53
CA SER A 276 4.17 -5.19 17.20
C SER A 276 4.85 -4.12 16.38
N VAL A 277 4.38 -2.86 16.46
CA VAL A 277 5.08 -1.71 15.86
C VAL A 277 6.44 -1.53 16.50
N GLU A 278 6.53 -1.60 17.84
CA GLU A 278 7.78 -1.50 18.58
C GLU A 278 8.76 -2.60 18.15
N ALA A 279 8.32 -3.86 18.11
CA ALA A 279 9.15 -4.98 17.70
C ALA A 279 9.59 -4.86 16.22
N ALA A 280 8.67 -4.48 15.32
CA ALA A 280 8.95 -4.31 13.90
C ALA A 280 10.06 -3.26 13.68
N TYR A 281 9.89 -2.09 14.25
CA TYR A 281 10.81 -0.97 14.01
C TYR A 281 12.10 -1.05 14.82
N THR A 282 12.12 -1.79 15.92
CA THR A 282 13.37 -2.01 16.70
C THR A 282 14.26 -3.09 16.09
N HIS A 283 13.66 -4.16 15.54
CA HIS A 283 14.43 -5.34 15.13
C HIS A 283 14.34 -5.63 13.63
N GLY A 284 13.58 -4.84 12.87
CA GLY A 284 13.09 -5.20 11.53
C GLY A 284 14.09 -5.08 10.39
N THR A 285 15.13 -4.25 10.50
CA THR A 285 16.01 -3.90 9.35
C THR A 285 16.53 -5.15 8.64
N GLY A 286 17.14 -6.08 9.35
CA GLY A 286 17.76 -7.26 8.72
C GLY A 286 16.75 -8.27 8.13
N TRP A 287 15.53 -8.33 8.64
CA TRP A 287 14.46 -9.12 8.04
C TRP A 287 13.94 -8.47 6.76
N LEU A 288 13.69 -7.17 6.82
CA LEU A 288 13.15 -6.39 5.71
C LEU A 288 14.12 -6.41 4.51
N ASP A 289 15.42 -6.21 4.75
CA ASP A 289 16.43 -6.22 3.69
C ASP A 289 16.47 -7.57 2.95
N GLN A 290 16.37 -8.68 3.69
CA GLN A 290 16.31 -10.02 3.10
C GLN A 290 14.98 -10.26 2.37
N CYS A 291 13.87 -9.78 2.92
CA CYS A 291 12.54 -9.86 2.30
C CYS A 291 12.51 -9.09 0.97
N LEU A 292 13.04 -7.86 0.94
CA LEU A 292 13.12 -7.06 -0.28
C LEU A 292 13.99 -7.73 -1.36
N ALA A 293 15.13 -8.31 -0.97
CA ALA A 293 15.98 -9.04 -1.90
C ALA A 293 15.26 -10.27 -2.49
N TYR A 294 14.48 -11.00 -1.68
CA TYR A 294 13.69 -12.12 -2.14
C TYR A 294 12.55 -11.69 -3.09
N ILE A 295 11.82 -10.63 -2.74
CA ILE A 295 10.78 -10.04 -3.57
C ILE A 295 11.36 -9.59 -4.91
N GLN A 296 12.51 -8.92 -4.91
CA GLN A 296 13.18 -8.50 -6.16
C GLN A 296 13.52 -9.70 -7.03
N GLY A 297 14.00 -10.79 -6.44
CA GLY A 297 14.24 -12.05 -7.16
C GLY A 297 12.95 -12.62 -7.78
N ASN A 298 11.80 -12.51 -7.11
CA ASN A 298 10.52 -12.92 -7.66
C ASN A 298 10.06 -12.01 -8.81
N ILE A 299 10.25 -10.70 -8.69
CA ILE A 299 9.98 -9.74 -9.78
C ILE A 299 10.84 -10.07 -11.01
N ASP A 300 12.13 -10.31 -10.82
CA ASP A 300 13.05 -10.68 -11.91
C ASP A 300 12.63 -11.99 -12.59
N TYR A 301 12.22 -12.97 -11.80
CA TYR A 301 11.72 -14.24 -12.32
C TYR A 301 10.47 -14.06 -13.17
N VAL A 302 9.45 -13.34 -12.66
CA VAL A 302 8.19 -13.09 -13.38
C VAL A 302 8.45 -12.34 -14.69
N ASP A 303 9.22 -11.26 -14.65
CA ASP A 303 9.55 -10.46 -15.83
C ASP A 303 10.25 -11.28 -16.92
N ASN A 304 11.28 -12.06 -16.54
CA ASN A 304 12.02 -12.92 -17.49
C ASN A 304 11.15 -14.05 -18.02
N PHE A 305 10.33 -14.66 -17.17
CA PHE A 305 9.44 -15.73 -17.57
C PHE A 305 8.40 -15.26 -18.59
N LEU A 306 7.74 -14.12 -18.34
CA LEU A 306 6.73 -13.56 -19.24
C LEU A 306 7.32 -13.21 -20.60
N LYS A 307 8.51 -12.57 -20.65
CA LYS A 307 9.21 -12.26 -21.90
C LYS A 307 9.43 -13.49 -22.78
N THR A 308 9.65 -14.65 -22.17
CA THR A 308 9.94 -15.89 -22.88
C THR A 308 8.67 -16.67 -23.23
N HIS A 309 7.72 -16.77 -22.31
CA HIS A 309 6.60 -17.72 -22.40
C HIS A 309 5.24 -17.06 -22.68
N ALA A 310 5.08 -15.75 -22.40
CA ALA A 310 3.85 -15.02 -22.62
C ALA A 310 4.13 -13.54 -23.02
N PRO A 311 4.83 -13.28 -24.14
CA PRO A 311 5.43 -11.98 -24.45
C PRO A 311 4.41 -10.84 -24.66
N ARG A 312 3.12 -11.14 -24.87
CA ARG A 312 2.05 -10.12 -24.92
C ARG A 312 1.56 -9.68 -23.54
N ILE A 313 2.01 -10.32 -22.46
CA ILE A 313 1.78 -9.90 -21.07
C ILE A 313 3.08 -9.29 -20.57
N LYS A 314 3.09 -7.99 -20.27
CA LYS A 314 4.31 -7.28 -19.87
C LYS A 314 4.26 -6.96 -18.39
N ALA A 315 5.24 -7.45 -17.63
CA ALA A 315 5.42 -7.05 -16.25
C ALA A 315 6.01 -5.63 -16.20
N ILE A 316 5.26 -4.69 -15.61
CA ILE A 316 5.79 -3.37 -15.30
C ILE A 316 6.57 -3.50 -14.00
N ARG A 317 7.90 -3.34 -14.10
CA ARG A 317 8.79 -3.51 -12.94
C ARG A 317 8.53 -2.42 -11.90
N PRO A 318 8.09 -2.78 -10.70
CA PRO A 318 7.86 -1.78 -9.66
C PRO A 318 9.19 -1.24 -9.12
N GLN A 319 9.21 0.04 -8.78
CA GLN A 319 10.28 0.69 -8.03
C GLN A 319 10.08 0.55 -6.51
N ALA A 320 8.87 0.22 -6.11
CA ALA A 320 8.49 -0.07 -4.72
C ALA A 320 7.33 -1.06 -4.69
N SER A 321 7.14 -1.73 -3.55
CA SER A 321 6.11 -2.75 -3.34
C SER A 321 6.47 -4.12 -3.90
N TYR A 322 5.63 -5.10 -3.57
CA TYR A 322 5.64 -6.47 -4.10
C TYR A 322 4.47 -6.73 -5.07
N LEU A 323 3.88 -5.64 -5.57
CA LEU A 323 2.73 -5.68 -6.48
C LEU A 323 3.22 -5.36 -7.89
N VAL A 324 3.15 -6.33 -8.78
CA VAL A 324 3.53 -6.18 -10.18
C VAL A 324 2.28 -5.85 -10.99
N TRP A 325 2.34 -4.75 -11.74
CA TRP A 325 1.31 -4.35 -12.66
C TRP A 325 1.55 -5.02 -14.01
N LEU A 326 0.61 -5.83 -14.47
CA LEU A 326 0.71 -6.58 -15.73
C LEU A 326 -0.04 -5.82 -16.83
N ASP A 327 0.66 -5.36 -17.84
CA ASP A 327 0.06 -4.82 -19.06
C ASP A 327 -0.35 -5.98 -19.98
N CYS A 328 -1.65 -6.20 -20.08
CA CYS A 328 -2.24 -7.28 -20.85
C CYS A 328 -2.94 -6.80 -22.13
N ARG A 329 -2.81 -5.50 -22.50
CA ARG A 329 -3.53 -4.89 -23.63
C ARG A 329 -3.23 -5.55 -24.97
N GLU A 330 -2.03 -6.10 -25.16
CA GLU A 330 -1.63 -6.81 -26.37
C GLU A 330 -2.32 -8.19 -26.54
N LEU A 331 -3.03 -8.67 -25.51
CA LEU A 331 -3.88 -9.86 -25.66
C LEU A 331 -5.14 -9.58 -26.49
N GLY A 332 -5.56 -8.31 -26.61
CA GLY A 332 -6.75 -7.91 -27.35
C GLY A 332 -8.07 -8.30 -26.67
N LEU A 333 -8.05 -8.69 -25.39
CA LEU A 333 -9.21 -9.05 -24.60
C LEU A 333 -9.87 -7.80 -23.99
N ASN A 334 -11.20 -7.79 -23.90
CA ASN A 334 -11.88 -6.85 -23.01
C ASN A 334 -11.64 -7.24 -21.54
N GLN A 335 -12.02 -6.40 -20.59
CA GLN A 335 -11.69 -6.62 -19.17
C GLN A 335 -12.35 -7.88 -18.60
N GLU A 336 -13.59 -8.18 -18.97
CA GLU A 336 -14.30 -9.39 -18.53
C GLU A 336 -13.57 -10.65 -19.02
N ALA A 337 -13.29 -10.73 -20.32
CA ALA A 337 -12.54 -11.85 -20.91
C ALA A 337 -11.11 -11.95 -20.35
N LEU A 338 -10.50 -10.83 -19.94
CA LEU A 338 -9.20 -10.83 -19.30
C LEU A 338 -9.29 -11.44 -17.90
N ASN A 339 -10.31 -11.11 -17.12
CA ASN A 339 -10.56 -11.70 -15.82
C ASN A 339 -10.81 -13.21 -15.94
N ASP A 340 -11.65 -13.64 -16.90
CA ASP A 340 -11.91 -15.05 -17.17
C ASP A 340 -10.66 -15.80 -17.63
N PHE A 341 -9.80 -15.16 -18.42
CA PHE A 341 -8.52 -15.74 -18.82
C PHE A 341 -7.64 -16.06 -17.61
N PHE A 342 -7.49 -15.14 -16.67
CA PHE A 342 -6.68 -15.37 -15.48
C PHE A 342 -7.34 -16.35 -14.52
N ALA A 343 -8.64 -16.23 -14.27
CA ALA A 343 -9.34 -17.10 -13.32
C ALA A 343 -9.63 -18.49 -13.90
N ASP A 344 -10.24 -18.58 -15.08
CA ASP A 344 -10.75 -19.85 -15.59
C ASP A 344 -9.73 -20.64 -16.42
N LYS A 345 -8.80 -19.97 -17.08
CA LYS A 345 -7.80 -20.63 -17.92
C LYS A 345 -6.47 -20.79 -17.22
N ALA A 346 -5.99 -19.72 -16.55
CA ALA A 346 -4.71 -19.77 -15.83
C ALA A 346 -4.84 -20.20 -14.37
N HIS A 347 -6.06 -20.32 -13.82
CA HIS A 347 -6.32 -20.65 -12.41
C HIS A 347 -5.61 -19.72 -11.42
N LEU A 348 -5.60 -18.43 -11.71
CA LEU A 348 -4.98 -17.38 -10.89
C LEU A 348 -6.01 -16.37 -10.42
N ALA A 349 -6.09 -16.13 -9.12
CA ALA A 349 -6.86 -15.01 -8.57
C ALA A 349 -5.96 -13.76 -8.51
N LEU A 350 -6.17 -12.81 -9.41
CA LEU A 350 -5.47 -11.53 -9.50
C LEU A 350 -6.46 -10.38 -9.31
N ASN A 351 -5.95 -9.18 -8.95
CA ASN A 351 -6.82 -8.02 -8.96
C ASN A 351 -7.04 -7.52 -10.40
N ASP A 352 -8.31 -7.31 -10.71
CA ASP A 352 -8.76 -6.62 -11.90
C ASP A 352 -8.21 -5.19 -11.94
N GLY A 353 -7.56 -4.83 -13.05
CA GLY A 353 -6.98 -3.49 -13.20
C GLY A 353 -8.03 -2.37 -13.21
N ALA A 354 -9.21 -2.62 -13.75
CA ALA A 354 -10.27 -1.62 -13.82
C ALA A 354 -10.80 -1.18 -12.44
N MET A 355 -10.59 -1.99 -11.39
CA MET A 355 -10.95 -1.60 -10.02
C MET A 355 -10.13 -0.41 -9.49
N PHE A 356 -8.95 -0.13 -10.07
CA PHE A 356 -8.09 1.00 -9.70
C PHE A 356 -8.44 2.31 -10.43
N GLY A 357 -9.46 2.27 -11.28
CA GLY A 357 -9.92 3.33 -12.16
C GLY A 357 -10.01 2.83 -13.62
N LYS A 358 -10.80 3.52 -14.45
CA LYS A 358 -10.95 3.16 -15.88
C LYS A 358 -9.62 3.09 -16.64
N GLU A 359 -8.61 3.81 -16.16
CA GLU A 359 -7.25 3.85 -16.69
C GLU A 359 -6.49 2.53 -16.47
N GLY A 360 -7.00 1.68 -15.58
CA GLY A 360 -6.48 0.34 -15.33
C GLY A 360 -7.09 -0.76 -16.21
N THR A 361 -8.00 -0.41 -17.15
CA THR A 361 -8.57 -1.37 -18.10
C THR A 361 -7.49 -1.96 -18.99
N GLY A 362 -7.49 -3.28 -19.14
CA GLY A 362 -6.45 -4.03 -19.88
C GLY A 362 -5.23 -4.41 -19.04
N TYR A 363 -5.29 -4.13 -17.75
CA TYR A 363 -4.23 -4.49 -16.80
C TYR A 363 -4.73 -5.45 -15.72
N MET A 364 -3.79 -6.17 -15.10
CA MET A 364 -4.00 -6.99 -13.89
C MET A 364 -2.92 -6.69 -12.87
N ARG A 365 -3.21 -6.85 -11.55
CA ARG A 365 -2.21 -6.67 -10.50
C ARG A 365 -1.88 -8.01 -9.85
N LEU A 366 -0.60 -8.40 -9.94
CA LEU A 366 -0.04 -9.63 -9.40
C LEU A 366 0.75 -9.32 -8.12
N ASN A 367 0.44 -10.02 -7.03
CA ASN A 367 1.24 -10.02 -5.80
C ASN A 367 2.34 -11.10 -5.90
N VAL A 368 3.61 -10.70 -5.80
CA VAL A 368 4.76 -11.62 -5.87
C VAL A 368 5.42 -11.89 -4.51
N ALA A 369 4.83 -11.43 -3.40
CA ALA A 369 5.32 -11.71 -2.05
C ALA A 369 4.87 -13.10 -1.56
N SER A 370 5.26 -14.13 -2.31
CA SER A 370 4.96 -15.55 -2.05
C SER A 370 6.23 -16.37 -2.20
N PRO A 371 6.33 -17.57 -1.60
CA PRO A 371 7.43 -18.49 -1.85
C PRO A 371 7.66 -18.72 -3.35
N ARG A 372 8.92 -18.83 -3.76
CA ARG A 372 9.30 -19.00 -5.16
C ARG A 372 8.55 -20.14 -5.86
N SER A 373 8.36 -21.26 -5.18
CA SER A 373 7.62 -22.41 -5.72
C SER A 373 6.17 -22.08 -6.10
N VAL A 374 5.49 -21.21 -5.33
CA VAL A 374 4.12 -20.74 -5.64
C VAL A 374 4.13 -19.84 -6.88
N ILE A 375 5.10 -18.93 -6.99
CA ILE A 375 5.25 -18.07 -8.17
C ILE A 375 5.58 -18.88 -9.41
N GLU A 376 6.44 -19.88 -9.30
CA GLU A 376 6.79 -20.78 -10.43
C GLU A 376 5.58 -21.56 -10.92
N GLN A 377 4.77 -22.11 -10.00
CA GLN A 377 3.53 -22.79 -10.35
C GLN A 377 2.54 -21.82 -11.04
N ALA A 378 2.35 -20.62 -10.51
CA ALA A 378 1.47 -19.62 -11.10
C ALA A 378 1.91 -19.23 -12.53
N MET A 379 3.19 -19.01 -12.73
CA MET A 379 3.72 -18.67 -14.04
C MET A 379 3.62 -19.83 -15.05
N LYS A 380 3.80 -21.07 -14.60
CA LYS A 380 3.59 -22.25 -15.45
C LYS A 380 2.13 -22.36 -15.91
N GLN A 381 1.16 -22.22 -15.01
CA GLN A 381 -0.26 -22.24 -15.35
C GLN A 381 -0.62 -21.10 -16.33
N LEU A 382 -0.07 -19.90 -16.10
CA LEU A 382 -0.26 -18.77 -17.01
C LEU A 382 0.30 -19.05 -18.42
N ALA A 383 1.47 -19.67 -18.51
CA ALA A 383 2.06 -20.01 -19.81
C ALA A 383 1.24 -21.07 -20.56
N GLU A 384 0.74 -22.09 -19.87
CA GLU A 384 -0.14 -23.12 -20.45
C GLU A 384 -1.44 -22.50 -20.98
N ALA A 385 -2.07 -21.60 -20.20
CA ALA A 385 -3.26 -20.86 -20.65
C ALA A 385 -2.95 -19.95 -21.84
N TYR A 386 -1.82 -19.26 -21.83
CA TYR A 386 -1.39 -18.39 -22.94
C TYR A 386 -1.15 -19.17 -24.23
N GLN A 387 -0.50 -20.33 -24.16
CA GLN A 387 -0.27 -21.19 -25.35
C GLN A 387 -1.56 -21.75 -25.94
N ALA A 388 -2.59 -21.93 -25.11
CA ALA A 388 -3.90 -22.39 -25.57
C ALA A 388 -4.73 -21.30 -26.26
N MET A 389 -4.29 -20.03 -26.22
CA MET A 389 -4.94 -18.93 -26.97
C MET A 389 -4.60 -19.06 -28.45
N SER A 390 -5.62 -18.92 -29.30
CA SER A 390 -5.43 -18.78 -30.74
C SER A 390 -5.23 -17.30 -31.06
N PHE A 391 -4.03 -16.91 -31.41
CA PHE A 391 -3.65 -15.53 -31.78
C PHE A 391 -3.69 -15.33 -33.28
#